data_63cb8af9297c7e85ccd4ac7b197d58e6
#
_entry.id   63cb8af9297c7e85ccd4ac7b197d58e6
#
_cell.length_a   1.000
_cell.length_b   1.000
_cell.length_c   1.000
_cell.angle_alpha   90.00
_cell.angle_beta   90.00
_cell.angle_gamma   90.00
#
_symmetry.space_group_name_H-M   'P 1'
#
loop_
_entity.id
_entity.type
_entity.pdbx_description
1 polymer ?
#
loop_
_entity_poly.entity_id
_entity_poly.type
_entity_poly.pdbx_seq_one_letter_code
_entity_poly.pdbx_strand_id
1 'polypeptide(L)'
;MFPDLSMKTSSGRERLVVGGWMVVAMMLMWSYSGTLISLLAVRHVPQPLQSIRDVVDDSAVTVITKPDTIFTDIISKIKSGDLKDLNDLKYVGRVLYQLAKDNDQSMNTLVRHQRHVIIGPTLSADLLIANLFAKTGKCDFYKARQTFFTTHHCMIGQKGNPIVPAMSHRLRGLVESGVYEHWLFNSIPFMTSCRLSPSKITVKEALTLKSLWGTLVLLAAGLLLAFASFCLELFLANDVFV
;
A
#
# COMPACT_ATOMS: atom_id res chain seq x y z
N MET A 1 -27.69 28.94 -35.16
CA MET A 1 -29.14 29.07 -35.24
C MET A 1 -29.69 27.90 -34.42
N PHE A 2 -29.95 28.09 -33.14
CA PHE A 2 -30.57 27.06 -32.30
C PHE A 2 -32.04 26.99 -32.68
N PRO A 3 -32.58 25.79 -33.01
CA PRO A 3 -34.00 25.66 -33.18
C PRO A 3 -34.70 26.03 -31.88
N ASP A 4 -35.54 27.01 -31.94
CA ASP A 4 -36.40 27.47 -30.86
C ASP A 4 -37.28 26.30 -30.43
N LEU A 5 -36.93 25.63 -29.34
CA LEU A 5 -37.74 24.61 -28.71
C LEU A 5 -38.91 25.30 -28.00
N SER A 6 -39.72 25.99 -28.78
CA SER A 6 -41.02 26.47 -28.37
C SER A 6 -41.93 25.27 -28.14
N MET A 7 -41.81 24.66 -26.99
CA MET A 7 -42.78 23.69 -26.50
C MET A 7 -44.09 24.42 -26.26
N LYS A 8 -45.00 24.36 -27.27
CA LYS A 8 -46.41 24.71 -27.11
C LYS A 8 -47.07 23.73 -26.13
N THR A 9 -46.75 23.85 -24.87
CA THR A 9 -47.44 23.08 -23.82
C THR A 9 -48.78 23.68 -23.55
N SER A 10 -49.81 23.13 -24.16
CA SER A 10 -51.16 23.62 -24.01
C SER A 10 -51.90 23.10 -22.75
N SER A 11 -51.33 22.13 -22.06
CA SER A 11 -52.00 21.50 -20.88
C SER A 11 -51.15 21.53 -19.62
N GLY A 12 -51.71 21.91 -18.47
CA GLY A 12 -51.04 21.89 -17.17
C GLY A 12 -50.51 20.50 -16.79
N ARG A 13 -51.10 19.44 -17.30
CA ARG A 13 -50.66 18.05 -17.09
C ARG A 13 -49.33 17.75 -17.77
N GLU A 14 -49.10 18.25 -18.98
CA GLU A 14 -47.85 18.05 -19.69
C GLU A 14 -46.68 18.76 -19.00
N ARG A 15 -46.94 19.94 -18.42
CA ARG A 15 -45.91 20.65 -17.60
C ARG A 15 -45.53 19.89 -16.35
N LEU A 16 -46.51 19.26 -15.68
CA LEU A 16 -46.21 18.42 -14.51
C LEU A 16 -45.41 17.16 -14.84
N VAL A 17 -45.71 16.52 -15.98
CA VAL A 17 -44.94 15.34 -16.45
C VAL A 17 -43.50 15.71 -16.79
N VAL A 18 -43.34 16.79 -17.55
CA VAL A 18 -41.98 17.28 -17.91
C VAL A 18 -41.21 17.75 -16.69
N GLY A 19 -41.87 18.45 -15.76
CA GLY A 19 -41.25 18.88 -14.50
C GLY A 19 -40.82 17.69 -13.64
N GLY A 20 -41.70 16.67 -13.50
CA GLY A 20 -41.37 15.44 -12.80
C GLY A 20 -40.16 14.68 -13.44
N TRP A 21 -40.18 14.59 -14.77
CA TRP A 21 -39.05 13.98 -15.50
C TRP A 21 -37.73 14.72 -15.26
N MET A 22 -37.75 16.06 -15.29
CA MET A 22 -36.57 16.89 -15.03
C MET A 22 -36.00 16.64 -13.62
N VAL A 23 -36.87 16.55 -12.61
CA VAL A 23 -36.45 16.27 -11.23
C VAL A 23 -35.80 14.87 -11.12
N VAL A 24 -36.41 13.86 -11.73
CA VAL A 24 -35.85 12.49 -11.74
C VAL A 24 -34.51 12.44 -12.45
N ALA A 25 -34.41 13.09 -13.63
CA ALA A 25 -33.16 13.16 -14.38
C ALA A 25 -32.05 13.88 -13.59
N MET A 26 -32.38 14.96 -12.87
CA MET A 26 -31.44 15.69 -12.03
C MET A 26 -30.95 14.84 -10.84
N MET A 27 -31.84 14.09 -10.17
CA MET A 27 -31.47 13.18 -9.10
C MET A 27 -30.56 12.05 -9.57
N LEU A 28 -30.85 11.46 -10.72
CA LEU A 28 -30.02 10.42 -11.33
C LEU A 28 -28.62 10.96 -11.71
N MET A 29 -28.54 12.15 -12.29
CA MET A 29 -27.27 12.81 -12.62
C MET A 29 -26.43 13.05 -11.36
N TRP A 30 -27.02 13.56 -10.30
CA TRP A 30 -26.31 13.81 -9.04
C TRP A 30 -25.86 12.51 -8.37
N SER A 31 -26.73 11.50 -8.34
CA SER A 31 -26.40 10.19 -7.79
C SER A 31 -25.21 9.53 -8.56
N TYR A 32 -25.30 9.55 -9.89
CA TYR A 32 -24.24 9.00 -10.73
C TYR A 32 -22.93 9.77 -10.57
N SER A 33 -22.95 11.09 -10.62
CA SER A 33 -21.77 11.94 -10.43
C SER A 33 -21.14 11.73 -9.06
N GLY A 34 -21.96 11.66 -7.99
CA GLY A 34 -21.47 11.40 -6.63
C GLY A 34 -20.81 10.04 -6.50
N THR A 35 -21.42 8.99 -7.04
CA THR A 35 -20.86 7.64 -7.03
C THR A 35 -19.57 7.56 -7.86
N LEU A 36 -19.54 8.18 -9.04
CA LEU A 36 -18.37 8.20 -9.89
C LEU A 36 -17.20 8.91 -9.24
N ILE A 37 -17.44 10.08 -8.64
CA ILE A 37 -16.40 10.83 -7.89
C ILE A 37 -15.89 10.00 -6.72
N SER A 38 -16.78 9.33 -5.97
CA SER A 38 -16.41 8.47 -4.86
C SER A 38 -15.53 7.30 -5.30
N LEU A 39 -15.88 6.61 -6.38
CA LEU A 39 -15.10 5.49 -6.92
C LEU A 39 -13.75 5.93 -7.50
N LEU A 40 -13.69 7.10 -8.14
CA LEU A 40 -12.45 7.64 -8.68
C LEU A 40 -11.54 8.22 -7.60
N ALA A 41 -12.12 8.79 -6.53
CA ALA A 41 -11.37 9.37 -5.43
C ALA A 41 -10.82 8.31 -4.45
N VAL A 42 -11.51 7.19 -4.29
CA VAL A 42 -11.07 6.08 -3.42
C VAL A 42 -10.28 5.08 -4.26
N ARG A 43 -8.99 5.31 -4.41
CA ARG A 43 -8.10 4.23 -4.83
C ARG A 43 -8.11 3.14 -3.77
N HIS A 44 -8.25 1.91 -4.21
CA HIS A 44 -8.00 0.75 -3.35
C HIS A 44 -6.52 0.78 -2.94
N VAL A 45 -6.25 1.35 -1.78
CA VAL A 45 -4.91 1.32 -1.18
C VAL A 45 -4.76 -0.07 -0.57
N PRO A 46 -3.79 -0.87 -1.01
CA PRO A 46 -3.54 -2.16 -0.40
C PRO A 46 -3.31 -1.95 1.10
N GLN A 47 -3.98 -2.74 1.92
CA GLN A 47 -3.83 -2.64 3.37
C GLN A 47 -2.35 -2.84 3.74
N PRO A 48 -1.83 -2.07 4.71
CA PRO A 48 -0.47 -2.26 5.18
C PRO A 48 -0.35 -3.64 5.83
N LEU A 49 0.70 -4.38 5.45
CA LEU A 49 1.01 -5.68 6.02
C LEU A 49 1.40 -5.50 7.49
N GLN A 50 0.58 -6.02 8.41
CA GLN A 50 0.78 -5.86 9.86
C GLN A 50 1.09 -7.17 10.58
N SER A 51 0.81 -8.30 9.94
CA SER A 51 0.97 -9.64 10.48
C SER A 51 1.65 -10.58 9.50
N ILE A 52 2.12 -11.73 10.00
CA ILE A 52 2.62 -12.82 9.15
C ILE A 52 1.51 -13.34 8.25
N ARG A 53 0.29 -13.41 8.78
CA ARG A 53 -0.86 -13.89 8.03
C ARG A 53 -1.13 -13.04 6.78
N ASP A 54 -1.03 -11.72 6.91
CA ASP A 54 -1.20 -10.81 5.77
C ASP A 54 -0.15 -11.07 4.67
N VAL A 55 1.08 -11.44 5.07
CA VAL A 55 2.17 -11.78 4.12
C VAL A 55 1.92 -13.11 3.42
N VAL A 56 1.39 -14.09 4.12
CA VAL A 56 1.09 -15.42 3.57
C VAL A 56 -0.09 -15.34 2.61
N ASP A 57 -1.16 -14.66 3.01
CA ASP A 57 -2.42 -14.56 2.25
C ASP A 57 -2.25 -13.71 0.97
N ASP A 58 -1.37 -12.71 0.96
CA ASP A 58 -1.08 -11.92 -0.24
C ASP A 58 -0.06 -12.62 -1.15
N SER A 59 -0.54 -13.26 -2.19
CA SER A 59 0.29 -14.02 -3.14
C SER A 59 1.33 -13.18 -3.91
N ALA A 60 1.15 -11.86 -3.97
CA ALA A 60 2.06 -10.94 -4.67
C ALA A 60 3.25 -10.52 -3.81
N VAL A 61 3.25 -10.82 -2.51
CA VAL A 61 4.32 -10.43 -1.59
C VAL A 61 5.45 -11.45 -1.58
N THR A 62 6.69 -10.97 -1.72
CA THR A 62 7.91 -11.77 -1.59
C THR A 62 8.65 -11.39 -0.31
N VAL A 63 9.15 -12.38 0.40
CA VAL A 63 9.86 -12.22 1.67
C VAL A 63 11.36 -12.20 1.44
N ILE A 64 12.04 -11.20 1.98
CA ILE A 64 13.51 -11.13 2.01
C ILE A 64 13.96 -11.46 3.42
N THR A 65 14.85 -12.43 3.55
CA THR A 65 15.43 -12.82 4.85
C THR A 65 16.91 -13.18 4.71
N LYS A 66 17.64 -13.12 5.82
CA LYS A 66 19.04 -13.52 5.87
C LYS A 66 19.15 -15.05 6.00
N PRO A 67 19.97 -15.71 5.17
CA PRO A 67 20.23 -17.14 5.33
C PRO A 67 21.04 -17.43 6.61
N ASP A 68 21.01 -18.67 7.05
CA ASP A 68 21.81 -19.20 8.17
C ASP A 68 21.68 -18.38 9.47
N THR A 69 20.45 -18.01 9.78
CA THR A 69 20.11 -17.33 11.03
C THR A 69 19.28 -18.23 11.94
N ILE A 70 19.30 -17.91 13.23
CA ILE A 70 18.44 -18.58 14.22
C ILE A 70 16.95 -18.52 13.81
N PHE A 71 16.55 -17.47 13.14
CA PHE A 71 15.20 -17.30 12.60
C PHE A 71 14.87 -18.36 11.55
N THR A 72 15.73 -18.55 10.56
CA THR A 72 15.53 -19.57 9.50
C THR A 72 15.56 -20.98 10.07
N ASP A 73 16.40 -21.23 11.06
CA ASP A 73 16.47 -22.52 11.74
C ASP A 73 15.22 -22.84 12.57
N ILE A 74 14.72 -21.87 13.33
CA ILE A 74 13.51 -22.04 14.13
C ILE A 74 12.31 -22.28 13.21
N ILE A 75 12.12 -21.46 12.19
CA ILE A 75 10.99 -21.58 11.26
C ILE A 75 11.01 -22.92 10.56
N SER A 76 12.17 -23.41 10.13
CA SER A 76 12.29 -24.71 9.46
C SER A 76 11.84 -25.91 10.33
N LYS A 77 11.83 -25.76 11.65
CA LYS A 77 11.45 -26.80 12.60
C LYS A 77 9.99 -26.73 13.05
N ILE A 78 9.30 -25.63 12.75
CA ILE A 78 7.89 -25.43 13.13
C ILE A 78 7.00 -26.24 12.22
N LYS A 79 6.07 -27.01 12.81
CA LYS A 79 5.19 -27.95 12.07
C LYS A 79 3.75 -27.46 11.91
N SER A 80 3.38 -26.33 12.54
CA SER A 80 2.00 -25.82 12.50
C SER A 80 1.94 -24.31 12.70
N GLY A 81 0.85 -23.67 12.25
CA GLY A 81 0.56 -22.25 12.40
C GLY A 81 1.20 -21.36 11.34
N ASP A 82 0.99 -20.05 11.47
CA ASP A 82 1.39 -19.03 10.48
C ASP A 82 2.88 -19.06 10.13
N LEU A 83 3.73 -19.44 11.08
CA LEU A 83 5.17 -19.57 10.86
C LEU A 83 5.54 -20.75 9.96
N LYS A 84 4.75 -21.85 10.00
CA LYS A 84 4.91 -22.93 9.06
C LYS A 84 4.51 -22.47 7.66
N ASP A 85 3.35 -21.81 7.54
CA ASP A 85 2.88 -21.30 6.25
C ASP A 85 3.89 -20.32 5.65
N LEU A 86 4.52 -19.49 6.47
CA LEU A 86 5.63 -18.62 6.06
C LEU A 86 6.85 -19.42 5.56
N ASN A 87 7.21 -20.53 6.21
CA ASN A 87 8.30 -21.40 5.74
C ASN A 87 7.96 -22.06 4.40
N ASP A 88 6.71 -22.43 4.21
CA ASP A 88 6.24 -23.08 3.01
C ASP A 88 6.30 -22.17 1.76
N LEU A 89 6.34 -20.84 1.94
CA LEU A 89 6.59 -19.85 0.87
C LEU A 89 7.92 -20.08 0.15
N LYS A 90 8.89 -20.73 0.81
CA LYS A 90 10.17 -21.13 0.20
C LYS A 90 9.95 -22.08 -0.97
N TYR A 91 9.03 -23.03 -0.84
CA TYR A 91 8.75 -24.03 -1.88
C TYR A 91 8.02 -23.42 -3.09
N VAL A 92 7.35 -22.27 -2.87
CA VAL A 92 6.66 -21.51 -3.92
C VAL A 92 7.58 -20.47 -4.56
N GLY A 93 8.85 -20.36 -4.11
CA GLY A 93 9.79 -19.37 -4.64
C GLY A 93 9.56 -17.93 -4.18
N ARG A 94 8.77 -17.73 -3.11
CA ARG A 94 8.44 -16.41 -2.56
C ARG A 94 9.39 -15.97 -1.43
N VAL A 95 10.51 -16.64 -1.24
CA VAL A 95 11.54 -16.27 -0.26
C VAL A 95 12.85 -15.98 -0.96
N LEU A 96 13.36 -14.76 -0.78
CA LEU A 96 14.65 -14.32 -1.27
C LEU A 96 15.66 -14.28 -0.12
N TYR A 97 16.74 -15.03 -0.24
CA TYR A 97 17.82 -15.01 0.73
C TYR A 97 18.85 -13.96 0.38
N GLN A 98 19.16 -13.06 1.32
CA GLN A 98 20.04 -11.94 1.08
C GLN A 98 20.91 -11.62 2.30
N LEU A 99 22.11 -11.10 2.05
CA LEU A 99 23.01 -10.64 3.12
C LEU A 99 22.56 -9.27 3.66
N ALA A 100 22.81 -9.03 4.95
CA ALA A 100 22.43 -7.78 5.61
C ALA A 100 23.04 -6.52 4.98
N LYS A 101 24.23 -6.63 4.35
CA LYS A 101 24.90 -5.52 3.66
C LYS A 101 24.11 -4.97 2.48
N ASP A 102 23.29 -5.81 1.85
CA ASP A 102 22.55 -5.45 0.65
C ASP A 102 21.13 -4.92 1.00
N ASN A 103 20.76 -4.88 2.30
CA ASN A 103 19.45 -4.45 2.75
C ASN A 103 19.14 -3.00 2.35
N ASP A 104 20.11 -2.07 2.43
CA ASP A 104 19.90 -0.66 2.03
C ASP A 104 19.51 -0.56 0.56
N GLN A 105 20.15 -1.33 -0.31
CA GLN A 105 19.84 -1.38 -1.73
C GLN A 105 18.47 -2.00 -1.96
N SER A 106 18.17 -3.12 -1.31
CA SER A 106 16.88 -3.81 -1.46
C SER A 106 15.70 -3.02 -0.93
N MET A 107 15.87 -2.25 0.14
CA MET A 107 14.85 -1.32 0.60
C MET A 107 14.49 -0.29 -0.47
N ASN A 108 15.49 0.30 -1.12
CA ASN A 108 15.25 1.33 -2.12
C ASN A 108 14.76 0.80 -3.48
N THR A 109 15.06 -0.44 -3.82
CA THR A 109 14.68 -1.05 -5.10
C THR A 109 13.47 -1.98 -4.95
N LEU A 110 13.61 -3.07 -4.18
CA LEU A 110 12.63 -4.14 -4.09
C LEU A 110 11.45 -3.77 -3.18
N VAL A 111 11.72 -3.25 -1.97
CA VAL A 111 10.65 -2.92 -1.02
C VAL A 111 9.90 -1.66 -1.45
N ARG A 112 10.60 -0.66 -2.00
CA ARG A 112 9.98 0.61 -2.43
C ARG A 112 9.10 0.46 -3.68
N HIS A 113 9.56 -0.29 -4.66
CA HIS A 113 8.92 -0.35 -5.99
C HIS A 113 8.20 -1.67 -6.29
N GLN A 114 8.49 -2.70 -5.51
CA GLN A 114 7.90 -4.02 -5.64
C GLN A 114 7.30 -4.46 -4.31
N ARG A 115 6.44 -5.47 -4.33
CA ARG A 115 5.78 -5.96 -3.11
C ARG A 115 6.71 -6.92 -2.34
N HIS A 116 7.79 -6.37 -1.78
CA HIS A 116 8.74 -7.13 -0.96
C HIS A 116 8.70 -6.68 0.49
N VAL A 117 8.90 -7.62 1.40
CA VAL A 117 9.02 -7.37 2.85
C VAL A 117 10.33 -7.97 3.37
N ILE A 118 10.98 -7.24 4.26
CA ILE A 118 12.18 -7.75 4.93
C ILE A 118 11.79 -8.28 6.30
N ILE A 119 12.17 -9.53 6.59
CA ILE A 119 11.99 -10.14 7.90
C ILE A 119 13.35 -10.25 8.59
N GLY A 120 13.41 -9.72 9.82
CA GLY A 120 14.64 -9.73 10.62
C GLY A 120 14.44 -9.22 12.03
N PRO A 121 15.52 -9.11 12.82
CA PRO A 121 15.47 -8.58 14.18
C PRO A 121 14.94 -7.15 14.21
N THR A 122 14.12 -6.85 15.22
CA THR A 122 13.48 -5.53 15.40
C THR A 122 14.49 -4.39 15.42
N LEU A 123 15.60 -4.56 16.16
CA LEU A 123 16.66 -3.54 16.24
C LEU A 123 17.29 -3.26 14.87
N SER A 124 17.52 -4.31 14.07
CA SER A 124 18.08 -4.14 12.71
C SER A 124 17.13 -3.39 11.78
N ALA A 125 15.83 -3.65 11.92
CA ALA A 125 14.81 -2.92 11.16
C ALA A 125 14.75 -1.45 11.58
N ASP A 126 14.78 -1.16 12.88
CA ASP A 126 14.78 0.20 13.41
C ASP A 126 16.02 0.99 12.95
N LEU A 127 17.21 0.37 13.00
CA LEU A 127 18.45 0.95 12.49
C LEU A 127 18.38 1.26 10.98
N LEU A 128 17.87 0.32 10.20
CA LEU A 128 17.74 0.47 8.76
C LEU A 128 16.81 1.62 8.40
N ILE A 129 15.65 1.70 9.03
CA ILE A 129 14.67 2.78 8.82
C ILE A 129 15.25 4.12 9.26
N ALA A 130 15.92 4.19 10.42
CA ALA A 130 16.55 5.40 10.92
C ALA A 130 17.65 5.93 9.97
N ASN A 131 18.49 5.04 9.45
CA ASN A 131 19.52 5.40 8.47
C ASN A 131 18.94 5.91 7.15
N LEU A 132 17.85 5.30 6.68
CA LEU A 132 17.17 5.76 5.47
C LEU A 132 16.49 7.11 5.69
N PHE A 133 15.88 7.31 6.85
CA PHE A 133 15.32 8.61 7.23
C PHE A 133 16.39 9.69 7.32
N ALA A 134 17.56 9.39 7.91
CA ALA A 134 18.67 10.35 7.98
C ALA A 134 19.16 10.79 6.58
N LYS A 135 19.11 9.89 5.59
CA LYS A 135 19.49 10.19 4.20
C LYS A 135 18.43 10.96 3.41
N THR A 136 17.15 10.67 3.65
CA THR A 136 16.04 11.15 2.80
C THR A 136 15.13 12.20 3.47
N GLY A 137 15.13 12.27 4.80
CA GLY A 137 14.20 13.08 5.58
C GLY A 137 12.74 12.62 5.52
N LYS A 138 12.47 11.43 4.96
CA LYS A 138 11.10 10.90 4.75
C LYS A 138 10.92 9.55 5.39
N CYS A 139 9.72 9.30 5.94
CA CYS A 139 9.30 8.01 6.47
C CYS A 139 8.59 7.21 5.37
N ASP A 140 9.36 6.65 4.44
CA ASP A 140 8.83 5.87 3.32
C ASP A 140 8.58 4.39 3.70
N PHE A 141 9.14 3.95 4.82
CA PHE A 141 9.06 2.59 5.29
C PHE A 141 8.47 2.52 6.69
N TYR A 142 7.85 1.41 7.02
CA TYR A 142 7.28 1.16 8.34
C TYR A 142 7.61 -0.26 8.82
N LYS A 143 7.54 -0.45 10.12
CA LYS A 143 7.66 -1.74 10.77
C LYS A 143 6.26 -2.27 11.10
N ALA A 144 5.99 -3.54 10.76
CA ALA A 144 4.75 -4.22 11.13
C ALA A 144 4.57 -4.25 12.66
N ARG A 145 3.33 -4.29 13.10
CA ARG A 145 3.00 -4.29 14.54
C ARG A 145 3.26 -5.64 15.19
N GLN A 146 3.01 -6.72 14.46
CA GLN A 146 3.18 -8.06 15.00
C GLN A 146 4.65 -8.42 15.07
N THR A 147 5.09 -8.80 16.28
CA THR A 147 6.34 -9.52 16.51
C THR A 147 6.02 -10.98 16.75
N PHE A 148 6.84 -11.91 16.27
CA PHE A 148 6.47 -13.32 16.26
C PHE A 148 7.31 -14.20 17.17
N PHE A 149 8.50 -13.78 17.61
CA PHE A 149 9.21 -14.41 18.71
C PHE A 149 10.27 -13.49 19.31
N THR A 150 10.61 -13.74 20.56
CA THR A 150 11.64 -12.99 21.27
C THR A 150 12.92 -13.81 21.32
N THR A 151 14.04 -13.18 20.97
CA THR A 151 15.38 -13.80 21.08
C THR A 151 16.21 -13.03 22.07
N HIS A 152 17.01 -13.77 22.83
CA HIS A 152 17.97 -13.18 23.74
C HIS A 152 19.31 -12.93 23.03
N HIS A 153 19.85 -11.74 23.21
CA HIS A 153 21.21 -11.43 22.78
C HIS A 153 22.13 -11.59 24.00
N CYS A 154 23.19 -12.32 23.83
CA CYS A 154 24.15 -12.56 24.88
C CYS A 154 25.60 -12.45 24.39
N MET A 155 26.52 -12.18 25.30
CA MET A 155 27.95 -12.23 25.03
C MET A 155 28.46 -13.65 25.23
N ILE A 156 29.36 -14.08 24.37
CA ILE A 156 30.00 -15.40 24.49
C ILE A 156 31.40 -15.21 25.06
N GLY A 157 31.71 -15.94 26.10
CA GLY A 157 33.04 -15.99 26.69
C GLY A 157 33.58 -17.42 26.77
N GLN A 158 34.87 -17.54 27.01
CA GLN A 158 35.52 -18.84 27.18
C GLN A 158 34.92 -19.57 28.39
N LYS A 159 34.67 -20.86 28.27
CA LYS A 159 34.14 -21.71 29.34
C LYS A 159 35.12 -21.73 30.53
N GLY A 160 34.60 -21.46 31.72
CA GLY A 160 35.41 -21.43 32.96
C GLY A 160 36.13 -20.10 33.22
N ASN A 161 36.01 -19.10 32.38
CA ASN A 161 36.61 -17.78 32.61
C ASN A 161 35.88 -17.06 33.75
N PRO A 162 36.57 -16.65 34.84
CA PRO A 162 35.98 -16.02 36.01
C PRO A 162 35.39 -14.64 35.75
N ILE A 163 35.76 -14.00 34.65
CA ILE A 163 35.21 -12.69 34.23
C ILE A 163 33.76 -12.81 33.75
N VAL A 164 33.34 -13.94 33.18
CA VAL A 164 32.02 -14.14 32.63
C VAL A 164 30.89 -13.94 33.65
N PRO A 165 30.92 -14.54 34.84
CA PRO A 165 29.88 -14.30 35.85
C PRO A 165 29.84 -12.84 36.32
N ALA A 166 31.01 -12.21 36.52
CA ALA A 166 31.09 -10.81 36.93
C ALA A 166 30.50 -9.86 35.87
N MET A 167 30.82 -10.06 34.59
CA MET A 167 30.24 -9.31 33.51
C MET A 167 28.75 -9.55 33.39
N SER A 168 28.29 -10.79 33.51
CA SER A 168 26.86 -11.12 33.46
C SER A 168 26.06 -10.40 34.53
N HIS A 169 26.58 -10.31 35.74
CA HIS A 169 25.96 -9.56 36.83
C HIS A 169 25.87 -8.07 36.52
N ARG A 170 26.94 -7.46 36.02
CA ARG A 170 26.97 -6.04 35.66
C ARG A 170 26.04 -5.71 34.48
N LEU A 171 26.06 -6.54 33.43
CA LEU A 171 25.16 -6.37 32.28
C LEU A 171 23.69 -6.47 32.67
N ARG A 172 23.35 -7.42 33.56
CA ARG A 172 21.99 -7.55 34.09
C ARG A 172 21.56 -6.28 34.80
N GLY A 173 22.40 -5.72 35.68
CA GLY A 173 22.11 -4.47 36.37
C GLY A 173 21.90 -3.30 35.41
N LEU A 174 22.66 -3.19 34.30
CA LEU A 174 22.47 -2.16 33.28
C LEU A 174 21.15 -2.32 32.52
N VAL A 175 20.74 -3.57 32.26
CA VAL A 175 19.45 -3.84 31.58
C VAL A 175 18.28 -3.58 32.51
N GLU A 176 18.34 -4.07 33.74
CA GLU A 176 17.28 -3.90 34.76
C GLU A 176 17.07 -2.43 35.16
N SER A 177 18.13 -1.63 35.17
CA SER A 177 18.06 -0.19 35.44
C SER A 177 17.57 0.65 34.26
N GLY A 178 17.37 0.06 33.06
CA GLY A 178 16.99 0.76 31.86
C GLY A 178 18.09 1.64 31.21
N VAL A 179 19.29 1.68 31.78
CA VAL A 179 20.43 2.45 31.27
C VAL A 179 20.85 1.96 29.89
N TYR A 180 20.83 0.63 29.69
CA TYR A 180 21.16 0.05 28.39
C TYR A 180 20.21 0.54 27.28
N GLU A 181 18.90 0.53 27.54
CA GLU A 181 17.92 1.02 26.57
C GLU A 181 18.06 2.51 26.31
N HIS A 182 18.29 3.30 27.35
CA HIS A 182 18.53 4.74 27.21
C HIS A 182 19.74 5.03 26.31
N TRP A 183 20.84 4.35 26.51
CA TRP A 183 22.03 4.49 25.67
C TRP A 183 21.77 4.05 24.23
N LEU A 184 21.09 2.92 24.04
CA LEU A 184 20.74 2.40 22.73
C LEU A 184 19.90 3.42 21.94
N PHE A 185 18.87 3.98 22.56
CA PHE A 185 18.02 4.99 21.92
C PHE A 185 18.77 6.28 21.58
N ASN A 186 19.65 6.72 22.46
CA ASN A 186 20.43 7.94 22.22
C ASN A 186 21.58 7.74 21.23
N SER A 187 22.07 6.52 21.08
CA SER A 187 23.15 6.21 20.11
C SER A 187 22.67 6.12 18.68
N ILE A 188 21.38 5.97 18.46
CA ILE A 188 20.79 5.85 17.12
C ILE A 188 19.98 7.11 16.81
N PRO A 189 20.51 8.05 16.02
CA PRO A 189 19.77 9.25 15.66
C PRO A 189 18.52 8.86 14.87
N PHE A 190 17.42 9.58 15.13
CA PHE A 190 16.13 9.40 14.44
C PHE A 190 15.44 8.04 14.63
N MET A 191 15.84 7.23 15.61
CA MET A 191 15.23 5.92 15.87
C MET A 191 13.71 5.98 16.12
N THR A 192 13.23 7.09 16.66
CA THR A 192 11.81 7.29 16.98
C THR A 192 11.00 7.96 15.87
N SER A 193 11.67 8.57 14.88
CA SER A 193 11.01 9.44 13.90
C SER A 193 10.03 8.71 12.99
N CYS A 194 10.30 7.45 12.62
CA CYS A 194 9.44 6.65 11.73
C CYS A 194 8.90 5.39 12.42
N ARG A 195 8.75 5.40 13.74
CA ARG A 195 8.38 4.21 14.53
C ARG A 195 6.93 3.77 14.36
N LEU A 196 6.05 4.72 14.05
CA LEU A 196 4.63 4.43 13.96
C LEU A 196 4.27 3.84 12.60
N SER A 197 3.65 2.67 12.63
CA SER A 197 3.02 2.09 11.45
C SER A 197 1.88 3.00 10.97
N PRO A 198 1.77 3.28 9.67
CA PRO A 198 0.70 4.13 9.17
C PRO A 198 -0.66 3.50 9.48
N SER A 199 -1.51 4.26 10.18
CA SER A 199 -2.89 3.85 10.45
C SER A 199 -3.79 4.05 9.21
N LYS A 200 -3.41 4.97 8.33
CA LYS A 200 -4.04 5.25 7.04
C LYS A 200 -2.96 5.56 6.03
N ILE A 201 -2.98 4.89 4.89
CA ILE A 201 -2.12 5.24 3.77
C ILE A 201 -2.86 6.32 2.98
N THR A 202 -2.45 7.58 3.12
CA THR A 202 -2.92 8.67 2.27
C THR A 202 -2.06 8.70 1.02
N VAL A 203 -2.51 8.05 -0.03
CA VAL A 203 -1.87 8.18 -1.34
C VAL A 203 -2.32 9.51 -1.94
N LYS A 204 -1.46 10.52 -1.87
CA LYS A 204 -1.62 11.77 -2.60
C LYS A 204 -1.09 11.57 -4.04
N GLU A 205 -1.79 10.83 -4.85
CA GLU A 205 -1.50 10.79 -6.27
C GLU A 205 -2.51 11.64 -7.02
N ALA A 206 -2.00 12.56 -7.85
CA ALA A 206 -2.83 13.31 -8.77
C ALA A 206 -3.50 12.35 -9.77
N LEU A 207 -4.74 12.67 -10.14
CA LEU A 207 -5.47 11.97 -11.20
C LEU A 207 -4.63 11.99 -12.48
N THR A 208 -4.21 10.84 -12.94
CA THR A 208 -3.44 10.70 -14.18
C THR A 208 -4.39 10.50 -15.35
N LEU A 209 -3.98 10.93 -16.57
CA LEU A 209 -4.71 10.69 -17.82
C LEU A 209 -5.08 9.21 -18.02
N LYS A 210 -4.24 8.30 -17.49
CA LYS A 210 -4.50 6.86 -17.54
C LYS A 210 -5.77 6.45 -16.75
N SER A 211 -6.10 7.16 -15.68
CA SER A 211 -7.34 6.90 -14.89
C SER A 211 -8.59 7.42 -15.61
N LEU A 212 -8.43 8.42 -16.50
CA LEU A 212 -9.53 9.03 -17.26
C LEU A 212 -9.67 8.46 -18.67
N TRP A 213 -8.83 7.50 -19.06
CA TRP A 213 -8.82 6.94 -20.40
C TRP A 213 -10.19 6.39 -20.83
N GLY A 214 -10.88 5.69 -19.94
CA GLY A 214 -12.21 5.12 -20.24
C GLY A 214 -13.27 6.19 -20.54
N THR A 215 -13.26 7.30 -19.80
CA THR A 215 -14.19 8.41 -20.02
C THR A 215 -13.89 9.14 -21.33
N LEU A 216 -12.60 9.28 -21.68
CA LEU A 216 -12.18 9.89 -22.96
C LEU A 216 -12.58 9.02 -24.16
N VAL A 217 -12.47 7.70 -24.05
CA VAL A 217 -12.92 6.76 -25.10
C VAL A 217 -14.44 6.84 -25.30
N LEU A 218 -15.22 6.89 -24.21
CA LEU A 218 -16.67 7.05 -24.28
C LEU A 218 -17.08 8.37 -24.93
N LEU A 219 -16.39 9.46 -24.56
CA LEU A 219 -16.63 10.76 -25.18
C LEU A 219 -16.34 10.74 -26.67
N ALA A 220 -15.20 10.17 -27.07
CA ALA A 220 -14.84 10.07 -28.50
C ALA A 220 -15.86 9.23 -29.30
N ALA A 221 -16.31 8.10 -28.75
CA ALA A 221 -17.33 7.25 -29.34
C ALA A 221 -18.66 8.00 -29.51
N GLY A 222 -19.09 8.75 -28.49
CA GLY A 222 -20.30 9.55 -28.53
C GLY A 222 -20.23 10.65 -29.62
N LEU A 223 -19.09 11.34 -29.72
CA LEU A 223 -18.87 12.37 -30.77
C LEU A 223 -18.87 11.78 -32.18
N LEU A 224 -18.28 10.60 -32.37
CA LEU A 224 -18.29 9.90 -33.64
C LEU A 224 -19.72 9.50 -34.07
N LEU A 225 -20.52 8.97 -33.13
CA LEU A 225 -21.92 8.64 -33.40
C LEU A 225 -22.76 9.88 -33.74
N ALA A 226 -22.57 10.98 -33.00
CA ALA A 226 -23.26 12.23 -33.29
C ALA A 226 -22.89 12.80 -34.67
N PHE A 227 -21.61 12.72 -35.00
CA PHE A 227 -21.13 13.16 -36.34
C PHE A 227 -21.69 12.28 -37.46
N ALA A 228 -21.69 10.95 -37.26
CA ALA A 228 -22.27 10.02 -38.22
C ALA A 228 -23.77 10.28 -38.44
N SER A 229 -24.53 10.50 -37.37
CA SER A 229 -25.96 10.85 -37.43
C SER A 229 -26.18 12.16 -38.20
N PHE A 230 -25.39 13.19 -37.89
CA PHE A 230 -25.45 14.46 -38.59
C PHE A 230 -25.16 14.34 -40.11
N CYS A 231 -24.13 13.58 -40.49
CA CYS A 231 -23.82 13.29 -41.87
C CYS A 231 -24.99 12.58 -42.60
N LEU A 232 -25.59 11.60 -41.93
CA LEU A 232 -26.73 10.84 -42.44
C LEU A 232 -27.94 11.74 -42.68
N GLU A 233 -28.25 12.65 -41.75
CA GLU A 233 -29.29 13.65 -41.91
C GLU A 233 -29.03 14.57 -43.10
N LEU A 234 -27.80 15.03 -43.30
CA LEU A 234 -27.42 15.87 -44.45
C LEU A 234 -27.59 15.12 -45.77
N PHE A 235 -27.22 13.84 -45.85
CA PHE A 235 -27.41 13.02 -47.04
C PHE A 235 -28.90 12.83 -47.35
N LEU A 236 -29.71 12.48 -46.36
CA LEU A 236 -31.15 12.30 -46.52
C LEU A 236 -31.89 13.62 -46.90
N ALA A 237 -31.46 14.75 -46.34
CA ALA A 237 -32.01 16.05 -46.68
C ALA A 237 -31.66 16.46 -48.13
N ASN A 238 -30.50 16.06 -48.64
CA ASN A 238 -30.09 16.35 -50.01
C ASN A 238 -30.86 15.51 -51.05
N ASP A 239 -31.23 14.25 -50.68
CA ASP A 239 -32.03 13.37 -51.55
C ASP A 239 -33.52 13.77 -51.60
N VAL A 240 -34.01 14.60 -50.67
CA VAL A 240 -35.40 15.11 -50.68
C VAL A 240 -35.55 16.39 -51.49
N PHE A 241 -34.44 17.03 -51.88
CA PHE A 241 -34.42 18.27 -52.68
C PHE A 241 -34.04 18.07 -54.18
N VAL A 242 -33.84 16.82 -54.60
CA VAL A 242 -33.72 16.44 -56.02
C VAL A 242 -35.00 15.73 -56.46
#